data_ad9d76a878ec158fb01dd10cd09172dc
#
_entry.id   ad9d76a878ec158fb01dd10cd09172dc
#
_cell.length_a   1.000
_cell.length_b   1.000
_cell.length_c   1.000
_cell.angle_alpha   90.00
_cell.angle_beta   90.00
_cell.angle_gamma   90.00
#
_symmetry.space_group_name_H-M   'P 1'
#
loop_
_entity.id
_entity.type
_entity.pdbx_description
1 polymer ?
#
loop_
_entity_poly.entity_id
_entity_poly.type
_entity_poly.pdbx_seq_one_letter_code
_entity_poly.pdbx_strand_id
1 'polypeptide(L)'
;ELWFDDETLRDGLQSPSASNPTIEQKIELIDYMEKLGVQKVDLGLPGAGPFHVGHIDAMLSHMGEMDYSLRPGCAVRTVVSDIKPLVDLQAKHERQIQASAFLGTSPIRQYTEGWTMEKIMSTAESAVTFAVDNDIPVMFVTEDTTRSKPDEIKEVYSRAIELGADRICVCDTC
;
A
#
# COMPACT_ATOMS: atom_id res chain seq x y z
N GLU A 1 7.80 13.71 -14.29
CA GLU A 1 8.86 12.77 -13.88
C GLU A 1 8.25 11.39 -13.73
N LEU A 2 8.92 10.34 -14.26
CA LEU A 2 8.48 8.96 -14.15
C LEU A 2 9.21 8.29 -12.99
N TRP A 3 8.46 7.54 -12.16
CA TRP A 3 9.01 6.78 -11.04
C TRP A 3 8.65 5.31 -11.19
N PHE A 4 9.56 4.45 -10.74
CA PHE A 4 9.29 3.03 -10.57
C PHE A 4 8.95 2.75 -9.11
N ASP A 5 7.86 1.99 -8.91
CA ASP A 5 7.45 1.42 -7.63
C ASP A 5 7.68 -0.09 -7.71
N ASP A 6 8.56 -0.62 -6.88
CA ASP A 6 8.89 -2.04 -6.90
C ASP A 6 7.99 -2.82 -5.94
N GLU A 7 7.27 -3.79 -6.47
CA GLU A 7 6.31 -4.63 -5.76
C GLU A 7 6.84 -6.05 -5.48
N THR A 8 8.13 -6.30 -5.70
CA THR A 8 8.75 -7.63 -5.53
C THR A 8 8.53 -8.19 -4.12
N LEU A 9 8.67 -7.34 -3.09
CA LEU A 9 8.58 -7.75 -1.68
C LEU A 9 7.14 -7.88 -1.15
N ARG A 10 6.14 -7.47 -1.93
CA ARG A 10 4.73 -7.60 -1.57
C ARG A 10 3.99 -8.45 -2.60
N ASP A 11 3.68 -7.92 -3.78
CA ASP A 11 2.89 -8.62 -4.81
C ASP A 11 3.66 -9.80 -5.40
N GLY A 12 4.93 -9.63 -5.64
CA GLY A 12 5.81 -10.70 -6.13
C GLY A 12 5.84 -11.93 -5.23
N LEU A 13 5.68 -11.76 -3.91
CA LEU A 13 5.65 -12.88 -2.95
C LEU A 13 4.28 -13.58 -2.88
N GLN A 14 3.25 -13.04 -3.50
CA GLN A 14 1.92 -13.68 -3.58
C GLN A 14 1.86 -14.77 -4.66
N SER A 15 2.87 -14.86 -5.53
CA SER A 15 2.96 -15.93 -6.52
C SER A 15 3.09 -17.29 -5.86
N PRO A 16 2.29 -18.31 -6.27
CA PRO A 16 2.38 -19.67 -5.71
C PRO A 16 3.74 -20.34 -5.93
N SER A 17 4.51 -19.88 -6.89
CA SER A 17 5.86 -20.38 -7.21
C SER A 17 6.98 -19.62 -6.50
N ALA A 18 6.67 -18.53 -5.81
CA ALA A 18 7.67 -17.78 -5.06
C ALA A 18 8.02 -18.49 -3.74
N SER A 19 9.31 -18.53 -3.42
CA SER A 19 9.77 -18.89 -2.07
C SER A 19 9.76 -17.64 -1.19
N ASN A 20 9.26 -17.76 0.04
CA ASN A 20 9.34 -16.65 0.99
C ASN A 20 10.80 -16.39 1.36
N PRO A 21 11.36 -15.20 1.05
CA PRO A 21 12.73 -14.87 1.39
C PRO A 21 12.89 -14.65 2.89
N THR A 22 14.09 -14.92 3.40
CA THR A 22 14.47 -14.51 4.77
C THR A 22 14.55 -12.99 4.87
N ILE A 23 14.63 -12.46 6.09
CA ILE A 23 14.75 -11.01 6.25
C ILE A 23 16.07 -10.47 5.66
N GLU A 24 17.17 -11.25 5.76
CA GLU A 24 18.47 -10.90 5.18
C GLU A 24 18.37 -10.80 3.65
N GLN A 25 17.66 -11.72 3.01
CA GLN A 25 17.43 -11.70 1.56
C GLN A 25 16.55 -10.52 1.13
N LYS A 26 15.56 -10.15 1.94
CA LYS A 26 14.73 -8.95 1.67
C LYS A 26 15.56 -7.66 1.76
N ILE A 27 16.44 -7.58 2.75
CA ILE A 27 17.37 -6.46 2.90
C ILE A 27 18.32 -6.38 1.71
N GLU A 28 18.88 -7.50 1.27
CA GLU A 28 19.73 -7.55 0.07
C GLU A 28 19.00 -7.09 -1.19
N LEU A 29 17.71 -7.42 -1.34
CA LEU A 29 16.89 -6.93 -2.45
C LEU A 29 16.70 -5.40 -2.39
N ILE A 30 16.49 -4.84 -1.21
CA ILE A 30 16.41 -3.37 -1.02
C ILE A 30 17.73 -2.71 -1.41
N ASP A 31 18.88 -3.29 -1.07
CA ASP A 31 20.20 -2.80 -1.49
C ASP A 31 20.33 -2.77 -3.02
N TYR A 32 19.80 -3.77 -3.71
CA TYR A 32 19.78 -3.77 -5.18
C TYR A 32 18.82 -2.74 -5.76
N MET A 33 17.65 -2.56 -5.18
CA MET A 33 16.68 -1.53 -5.62
C MET A 33 17.28 -0.13 -5.49
N GLU A 34 17.93 0.20 -4.38
CA GLU A 34 18.62 1.49 -4.20
C GLU A 34 19.73 1.67 -5.24
N LYS A 35 20.58 0.65 -5.47
CA LYS A 35 21.65 0.68 -6.47
C LYS A 35 21.14 0.83 -7.89
N LEU A 36 19.97 0.27 -8.21
CA LEU A 36 19.30 0.41 -9.50
C LEU A 36 18.63 1.77 -9.68
N GLY A 37 18.49 2.55 -8.62
CA GLY A 37 17.81 3.83 -8.66
C GLY A 37 16.29 3.72 -8.72
N VAL A 38 15.71 2.66 -8.18
CA VAL A 38 14.26 2.55 -7.95
C VAL A 38 13.84 3.64 -6.95
N GLN A 39 12.72 4.32 -7.21
CA GLN A 39 12.31 5.46 -6.39
C GLN A 39 11.41 5.06 -5.22
N LYS A 40 10.66 3.97 -5.37
CA LYS A 40 9.71 3.50 -4.34
C LYS A 40 9.69 1.98 -4.26
N VAL A 41 9.41 1.47 -3.06
CA VAL A 41 9.24 0.02 -2.82
C VAL A 41 8.05 -0.23 -1.91
N ASP A 42 7.22 -1.23 -2.24
CA ASP A 42 6.24 -1.77 -1.30
C ASP A 42 6.91 -2.84 -0.42
N LEU A 43 6.98 -2.58 0.89
CA LEU A 43 7.66 -3.44 1.87
C LEU A 43 6.81 -4.61 2.35
N GLY A 44 5.51 -4.61 2.05
CA GLY A 44 4.62 -5.69 2.42
C GLY A 44 3.26 -5.24 2.93
N LEU A 45 2.55 -6.19 3.57
CA LEU A 45 1.20 -6.01 4.10
C LEU A 45 1.23 -6.11 5.63
N PRO A 46 1.31 -4.99 6.40
CA PRO A 46 1.37 -5.03 7.86
C PRO A 46 0.12 -5.65 8.49
N GLY A 47 -1.05 -5.49 7.85
CA GLY A 47 -2.31 -6.12 8.26
C GLY A 47 -2.31 -7.66 8.22
N ALA A 48 -1.29 -8.29 7.63
CA ALA A 48 -1.12 -9.75 7.65
C ALA A 48 -0.60 -10.28 8.99
N GLY A 49 -0.19 -9.41 9.91
CA GLY A 49 0.12 -9.77 11.28
C GLY A 49 1.52 -9.37 11.77
N PRO A 50 1.83 -9.66 13.05
CA PRO A 50 3.05 -9.17 13.70
C PRO A 50 4.37 -9.59 13.03
N PHE A 51 4.39 -10.77 12.43
CA PHE A 51 5.55 -11.25 11.67
C PHE A 51 5.90 -10.32 10.51
N HIS A 52 4.89 -9.90 9.74
CA HIS A 52 5.06 -8.97 8.62
C HIS A 52 5.47 -7.58 9.10
N VAL A 53 4.87 -7.10 10.19
CA VAL A 53 5.27 -5.83 10.82
C VAL A 53 6.73 -5.88 11.25
N GLY A 54 7.20 -6.99 11.84
CA GLY A 54 8.60 -7.17 12.25
C GLY A 54 9.58 -7.14 11.07
N HIS A 55 9.22 -7.73 9.93
CA HIS A 55 10.03 -7.67 8.72
C HIS A 55 10.08 -6.25 8.13
N ILE A 56 8.94 -5.55 8.08
CA ILE A 56 8.88 -4.14 7.63
C ILE A 56 9.73 -3.25 8.55
N ASP A 57 9.64 -3.45 9.85
CA ASP A 57 10.43 -2.73 10.85
C ASP A 57 11.96 -2.92 10.64
N ALA A 58 12.40 -4.15 10.41
CA ALA A 58 13.81 -4.44 10.13
C ALA A 58 14.30 -3.82 8.82
N MET A 59 13.49 -3.86 7.76
CA MET A 59 13.80 -3.22 6.49
C MET A 59 13.90 -1.70 6.62
N LEU A 60 12.98 -1.07 7.33
CA LEU A 60 13.02 0.38 7.60
C LEU A 60 14.24 0.78 8.43
N SER A 61 14.63 -0.03 9.43
CA SER A 61 15.86 0.20 10.20
C SER A 61 17.08 0.22 9.29
N HIS A 62 17.22 -0.80 8.43
CA HIS A 62 18.34 -0.88 7.48
C HIS A 62 18.35 0.31 6.50
N MET A 63 17.20 0.66 5.93
CA MET A 63 17.08 1.82 5.04
C MET A 63 17.47 3.13 5.72
N GLY A 64 17.18 3.27 7.02
CA GLY A 64 17.59 4.42 7.82
C GLY A 64 19.08 4.44 8.12
N GLU A 65 19.66 3.32 8.55
CA GLU A 65 21.09 3.17 8.84
C GLU A 65 21.97 3.44 7.62
N MET A 66 21.50 3.06 6.44
CA MET A 66 22.20 3.24 5.17
C MET A 66 21.90 4.57 4.48
N ASP A 67 21.01 5.39 5.05
CA ASP A 67 20.56 6.67 4.49
C ASP A 67 20.04 6.55 3.03
N TYR A 68 19.24 5.51 2.76
CA TYR A 68 18.72 5.26 1.41
C TYR A 68 17.67 6.28 0.99
N SER A 69 17.73 6.66 -0.29
CA SER A 69 16.77 7.58 -0.93
C SER A 69 15.45 6.89 -1.31
N LEU A 70 15.45 5.58 -1.39
CA LEU A 70 14.31 4.73 -1.71
C LEU A 70 13.14 5.00 -0.75
N ARG A 71 11.96 5.29 -1.28
CA ARG A 71 10.78 5.65 -0.50
C ARG A 71 9.96 4.41 -0.14
N PRO A 72 9.72 4.15 1.15
CA PRO A 72 8.93 3.00 1.56
C PRO A 72 7.43 3.24 1.40
N GLY A 73 6.73 2.20 1.01
CA GLY A 73 5.28 2.07 1.06
C GLY A 73 4.89 0.72 1.60
N CYS A 74 3.62 0.56 1.95
CA CYS A 74 3.02 -0.71 2.34
C CYS A 74 1.60 -0.80 1.81
N ALA A 75 1.23 -1.98 1.30
CA ALA A 75 -0.15 -2.27 1.00
C ALA A 75 -0.98 -2.35 2.29
N VAL A 76 -2.14 -1.74 2.31
CA VAL A 76 -3.10 -1.82 3.42
C VAL A 76 -4.52 -1.98 2.87
N ARG A 77 -5.31 -2.83 3.50
CA ARG A 77 -6.75 -2.81 3.24
C ARG A 77 -7.31 -1.48 3.73
N THR A 78 -8.41 -1.04 3.14
CA THR A 78 -9.09 0.21 3.54
C THR A 78 -9.81 0.07 4.89
N VAL A 79 -9.05 -0.34 5.91
CA VAL A 79 -9.50 -0.45 7.31
C VAL A 79 -8.47 0.16 8.26
N VAL A 80 -8.93 0.88 9.25
CA VAL A 80 -8.07 1.58 10.22
C VAL A 80 -7.07 0.65 10.91
N SER A 81 -7.46 -0.59 11.21
CA SER A 81 -6.58 -1.57 11.85
C SER A 81 -5.33 -1.93 11.04
N ASP A 82 -5.40 -1.85 9.71
CA ASP A 82 -4.26 -2.14 8.82
C ASP A 82 -3.34 -0.93 8.67
N ILE A 83 -3.89 0.28 8.81
CA ILE A 83 -3.12 1.54 8.71
C ILE A 83 -2.41 1.86 10.03
N LYS A 84 -3.01 1.52 11.16
CA LYS A 84 -2.45 1.83 12.48
C LYS A 84 -1.00 1.38 12.68
N PRO A 85 -0.56 0.17 12.26
CA PRO A 85 0.85 -0.21 12.33
C PRO A 85 1.79 0.71 11.54
N LEU A 86 1.33 1.34 10.45
CA LEU A 86 2.16 2.31 9.72
C LEU A 86 2.39 3.59 10.51
N VAL A 87 1.39 4.05 11.27
CA VAL A 87 1.55 5.22 12.15
C VAL A 87 2.64 4.95 13.19
N ASP A 88 2.62 3.77 13.82
CA ASP A 88 3.61 3.38 14.82
C ASP A 88 5.02 3.25 14.19
N LEU A 89 5.13 2.64 13.01
CA LEU A 89 6.40 2.48 12.29
C LEU A 89 6.94 3.82 11.79
N GLN A 90 6.09 4.70 11.23
CA GLN A 90 6.49 6.03 10.78
C GLN A 90 7.04 6.87 11.94
N ALA A 91 6.37 6.84 13.09
CA ALA A 91 6.83 7.54 14.29
C ALA A 91 8.15 6.95 14.82
N LYS A 92 8.31 5.63 14.79
CA LYS A 92 9.54 4.95 15.26
C LYS A 92 10.77 5.28 14.40
N HIS A 93 10.60 5.30 13.08
CA HIS A 93 11.71 5.48 12.12
C HIS A 93 11.87 6.93 11.64
N GLU A 94 11.01 7.86 12.09
CA GLU A 94 11.01 9.26 11.66
C GLU A 94 11.03 9.39 10.12
N ARG A 95 10.36 8.45 9.42
CA ARG A 95 10.37 8.33 7.98
C ARG A 95 8.97 8.13 7.45
N GLN A 96 8.56 8.92 6.45
CA GLN A 96 7.26 8.75 5.81
C GLN A 96 7.13 7.38 5.13
N ILE A 97 6.01 6.71 5.38
CA ILE A 97 5.65 5.42 4.79
C ILE A 97 4.32 5.59 4.08
N GLN A 98 4.29 5.43 2.76
CA GLN A 98 3.04 5.57 2.01
C GLN A 98 2.11 4.37 2.25
N ALA A 99 0.86 4.64 2.57
CA ALA A 99 -0.20 3.64 2.58
C ALA A 99 -0.76 3.44 1.15
N SER A 100 -0.53 2.28 0.56
CA SER A 100 -1.22 1.85 -0.67
C SER A 100 -2.55 1.22 -0.27
N ALA A 101 -3.56 2.08 -0.06
CA ALA A 101 -4.87 1.67 0.48
C ALA A 101 -5.75 1.11 -0.63
N PHE A 102 -5.96 -0.21 -0.62
CA PHE A 102 -6.64 -0.91 -1.70
C PHE A 102 -8.04 -1.41 -1.31
N LEU A 103 -8.93 -1.39 -2.28
CA LEU A 103 -10.23 -2.05 -2.25
C LEU A 103 -10.69 -2.43 -3.67
N GLY A 104 -11.66 -3.34 -3.77
CA GLY A 104 -12.29 -3.71 -5.04
C GLY A 104 -13.60 -2.94 -5.26
N THR A 105 -13.84 -2.51 -6.49
CA THR A 105 -15.02 -1.75 -6.89
C THR A 105 -15.81 -2.41 -8.02
N SER A 106 -15.29 -3.53 -8.59
CA SER A 106 -15.97 -4.21 -9.70
C SER A 106 -17.32 -4.79 -9.28
N PRO A 107 -18.26 -4.94 -10.22
CA PRO A 107 -19.56 -5.57 -9.94
C PRO A 107 -19.45 -6.97 -9.35
N ILE A 108 -18.45 -7.76 -9.78
CA ILE A 108 -18.22 -9.09 -9.25
C ILE A 108 -17.75 -9.04 -7.80
N ARG A 109 -16.89 -8.07 -7.45
CA ARG A 109 -16.43 -7.87 -6.07
C ARG A 109 -17.56 -7.42 -5.18
N GLN A 110 -18.35 -6.46 -5.63
CA GLN A 110 -19.56 -6.00 -4.92
C GLN A 110 -20.53 -7.16 -4.64
N TYR A 111 -20.76 -8.01 -5.65
CA TYR A 111 -21.64 -9.18 -5.50
C TYR A 111 -21.07 -10.21 -4.51
N THR A 112 -19.80 -10.55 -4.63
CA THR A 112 -19.15 -11.58 -3.81
C THR A 112 -19.07 -11.20 -2.33
N GLU A 113 -18.75 -9.93 -2.06
CA GLU A 113 -18.61 -9.40 -0.70
C GLU A 113 -19.95 -8.87 -0.13
N GLY A 114 -20.99 -8.80 -0.95
CA GLY A 114 -22.25 -8.16 -0.56
C GLY A 114 -22.10 -6.66 -0.30
N TRP A 115 -21.15 -6.01 -0.98
CA TRP A 115 -20.90 -4.59 -0.80
C TRP A 115 -21.75 -3.72 -1.73
N THR A 116 -22.26 -2.63 -1.18
CA THR A 116 -22.86 -1.54 -1.95
C THR A 116 -21.83 -0.43 -2.18
N MET A 117 -22.06 0.44 -3.15
CA MET A 117 -21.23 1.63 -3.35
C MET A 117 -21.18 2.52 -2.10
N GLU A 118 -22.29 2.65 -1.38
CA GLU A 118 -22.32 3.36 -0.09
C GLU A 118 -21.36 2.76 0.93
N LYS A 119 -21.30 1.42 1.02
CA LYS A 119 -20.35 0.72 1.89
C LYS A 119 -18.90 0.95 1.44
N ILE A 120 -18.62 0.85 0.15
CA ILE A 120 -17.31 1.12 -0.45
C ILE A 120 -16.86 2.54 -0.10
N MET A 121 -17.71 3.53 -0.34
CA MET A 121 -17.43 4.94 -0.05
C MET A 121 -17.16 5.19 1.44
N SER A 122 -18.03 4.71 2.33
CA SER A 122 -17.85 4.89 3.77
C SER A 122 -16.58 4.23 4.30
N THR A 123 -16.20 3.08 3.73
CA THR A 123 -14.96 2.38 4.07
C THR A 123 -13.74 3.17 3.61
N ALA A 124 -13.75 3.64 2.36
CA ALA A 124 -12.70 4.49 1.81
C ALA A 124 -12.53 5.78 2.62
N GLU A 125 -13.63 6.48 2.92
CA GLU A 125 -13.63 7.71 3.70
C GLU A 125 -12.98 7.52 5.08
N SER A 126 -13.39 6.48 5.79
CA SER A 126 -12.86 6.19 7.13
C SER A 126 -11.35 5.92 7.10
N ALA A 127 -10.89 5.13 6.14
CA ALA A 127 -9.49 4.73 6.05
C ALA A 127 -8.59 5.91 5.59
N VAL A 128 -8.99 6.63 4.54
CA VAL A 128 -8.23 7.76 4.01
C VAL A 128 -8.16 8.88 5.04
N THR A 129 -9.29 9.25 5.66
CA THR A 129 -9.29 10.27 6.71
C THR A 129 -8.38 9.90 7.86
N PHE A 130 -8.45 8.65 8.35
CA PHE A 130 -7.57 8.20 9.42
C PHE A 130 -6.09 8.31 9.04
N ALA A 131 -5.71 7.89 7.82
CA ALA A 131 -4.32 7.98 7.36
C ALA A 131 -3.85 9.43 7.29
N VAL A 132 -4.63 10.31 6.66
CA VAL A 132 -4.30 11.74 6.50
C VAL A 132 -4.21 12.45 7.85
N ASP A 133 -5.13 12.19 8.78
CA ASP A 133 -5.12 12.76 10.13
C ASP A 133 -3.88 12.34 10.96
N ASN A 134 -3.19 11.26 10.54
CA ASN A 134 -1.95 10.77 11.16
C ASN A 134 -0.71 11.00 10.27
N ASP A 135 -0.76 11.95 9.34
CA ASP A 135 0.34 12.33 8.45
C ASP A 135 0.88 11.15 7.60
N ILE A 136 0.08 10.13 7.33
CA ILE A 136 0.41 9.01 6.44
C ILE A 136 0.05 9.39 5.01
N PRO A 137 1.01 9.48 4.07
CA PRO A 137 0.70 9.68 2.65
C PRO A 137 -0.13 8.52 2.10
N VAL A 138 -1.14 8.82 1.29
CA VAL A 138 -2.08 7.80 0.77
C VAL A 138 -2.01 7.70 -0.75
N MET A 139 -1.68 6.53 -1.26
CA MET A 139 -2.02 6.12 -2.60
C MET A 139 -3.31 5.28 -2.54
N PHE A 140 -4.39 5.80 -3.13
CA PHE A 140 -5.65 5.07 -3.15
C PHE A 140 -5.74 4.15 -4.36
N VAL A 141 -6.02 2.87 -4.13
CA VAL A 141 -5.90 1.79 -5.12
C VAL A 141 -7.25 1.09 -5.31
N THR A 142 -7.72 1.00 -6.56
CA THR A 142 -8.79 0.07 -6.89
C THR A 142 -8.19 -1.15 -7.59
N GLU A 143 -8.17 -2.29 -6.90
CA GLU A 143 -7.48 -3.51 -7.34
C GLU A 143 -8.02 -4.11 -8.66
N ASP A 144 -9.22 -3.72 -9.05
CA ASP A 144 -9.96 -4.24 -10.20
C ASP A 144 -10.49 -3.10 -11.10
N THR A 145 -9.71 -2.03 -11.27
CA THR A 145 -10.14 -0.80 -11.94
C THR A 145 -10.71 -1.05 -13.32
N THR A 146 -10.03 -1.87 -14.14
CA THR A 146 -10.42 -2.15 -15.53
C THR A 146 -11.72 -2.94 -15.65
N ARG A 147 -12.21 -3.54 -14.57
CA ARG A 147 -13.49 -4.26 -14.50
C ARG A 147 -14.60 -3.48 -13.80
N SER A 148 -14.29 -2.33 -13.28
CA SER A 148 -15.23 -1.49 -12.56
C SER A 148 -15.98 -0.55 -13.50
N LYS A 149 -17.15 -0.07 -13.06
CA LYS A 149 -17.91 0.91 -13.84
C LYS A 149 -17.21 2.28 -13.78
N PRO A 150 -17.04 2.97 -14.93
CA PRO A 150 -16.33 4.25 -14.97
C PRO A 150 -16.87 5.32 -14.02
N ASP A 151 -18.19 5.41 -13.86
CA ASP A 151 -18.80 6.40 -12.98
C ASP A 151 -18.52 6.09 -11.51
N GLU A 152 -18.57 4.81 -11.10
CA GLU A 152 -18.22 4.37 -9.74
C GLU A 152 -16.74 4.64 -9.44
N ILE A 153 -15.83 4.35 -10.38
CA ILE A 153 -14.40 4.67 -10.26
C ILE A 153 -14.17 6.16 -10.09
N LYS A 154 -14.81 6.96 -10.93
CA LYS A 154 -14.70 8.41 -10.85
C LYS A 154 -15.15 8.95 -9.49
N GLU A 155 -16.26 8.44 -8.98
CA GLU A 155 -16.80 8.84 -7.68
C GLU A 155 -15.84 8.51 -6.54
N VAL A 156 -15.34 7.25 -6.48
CA VAL A 156 -14.44 6.79 -5.43
C VAL A 156 -13.10 7.54 -5.45
N TYR A 157 -12.49 7.70 -6.62
CA TYR A 157 -11.22 8.42 -6.74
C TYR A 157 -11.35 9.91 -6.44
N SER A 158 -12.42 10.56 -6.93
CA SER A 158 -12.65 11.96 -6.62
C SER A 158 -12.76 12.15 -5.11
N ARG A 159 -13.50 11.27 -4.44
CA ARG A 159 -13.65 11.34 -3.00
C ARG A 159 -12.36 11.10 -2.24
N ALA A 160 -11.55 10.12 -2.66
CA ALA A 160 -10.25 9.87 -2.05
C ALA A 160 -9.31 11.10 -2.15
N ILE A 161 -9.29 11.76 -3.30
CA ILE A 161 -8.51 12.99 -3.51
C ILE A 161 -9.03 14.14 -2.63
N GLU A 162 -10.35 14.34 -2.56
CA GLU A 162 -10.97 15.37 -1.69
C GLU A 162 -10.61 15.17 -0.22
N LEU A 163 -10.43 13.93 0.21
CA LEU A 163 -10.03 13.56 1.57
C LEU A 163 -8.53 13.69 1.82
N GLY A 164 -7.73 13.98 0.80
CA GLY A 164 -6.29 14.22 0.92
C GLY A 164 -5.39 13.08 0.44
N ALA A 165 -5.91 12.10 -0.32
CA ALA A 165 -5.03 11.13 -0.96
C ALA A 165 -4.09 11.83 -1.96
N ASP A 166 -2.80 11.51 -1.89
CA ASP A 166 -1.75 12.11 -2.75
C ASP A 166 -1.79 11.56 -4.17
N ARG A 167 -2.21 10.31 -4.31
CA ARG A 167 -2.18 9.54 -5.55
C ARG A 167 -3.36 8.61 -5.67
N ILE A 168 -3.68 8.28 -6.90
CA ILE A 168 -4.55 7.17 -7.26
C ILE A 168 -3.77 6.14 -8.06
N CYS A 169 -4.14 4.87 -7.92
CA CYS A 169 -3.55 3.78 -8.67
C CYS A 169 -4.62 3.06 -9.49
N VAL A 170 -4.41 2.99 -10.79
CA VAL A 170 -5.27 2.26 -11.73
C VAL A 170 -4.65 0.89 -11.96
N CYS A 171 -5.34 -0.17 -11.53
CA CYS A 171 -4.86 -1.54 -11.67
C CYS A 171 -5.54 -2.27 -12.84
N ASP A 172 -4.74 -2.95 -13.62
CA ASP A 172 -5.16 -3.91 -14.64
C ASP A 172 -4.75 -5.31 -14.21
N THR A 173 -5.43 -5.81 -13.17
CA THR A 173 -5.05 -7.04 -12.47
C THR A 173 -5.68 -8.29 -13.11
N CYS A 174 -6.76 -8.14 -13.90
CA CYS A 174 -7.54 -9.27 -14.43
C CYS A 174 -7.73 -9.21 -15.92
#